data_e098a6de26bb484f390086da686c9366
#
_entry.id   e098a6de26bb484f390086da686c9366
#
_cell.length_a   1.000
_cell.length_b   1.000
_cell.length_c   1.000
_cell.angle_alpha   90.00
_cell.angle_beta   90.00
_cell.angle_gamma   90.00
#
_symmetry.space_group_name_H-M   'P 1'
#
loop_
_entity.id
_entity.type
_entity.pdbx_description
1 polymer ?
#
loop_
_entity_poly.entity_id
_entity_poly.type
_entity_poly.pdbx_seq_one_letter_code
_entity_poly.pdbx_strand_id
1 'polypeptide(L)'
;MGERTGQRQTGYARRMMPFAELEHLPRQLRHPAVRDLAWALLSPPLLAQAGCPQRHPLQGSAWVDDPQRLGHWLATLDQAPAPLSSWLARLNSRRLGLYYESLWQFALHQAPGVELLAANLAIRDGGRTLGELDILLRDREGDHHLELAIKLYLGPPAGNGQDPAQWLGPGCHDRLGTKLAHLAGHQLTISGQPHSRVALAGLGIAEVEAQLWLGGYLFYPWPGHAEAPAGAHPAHLRGHWLHRRDWVDYLEHCPPGRWQPLPRHGWLAPARVQAGGSWTVEQFDSWLQALDEVAPAQLLVRLEEDEDGAWQEAERVFLVADSWPQLPGG
;
A
#
# COMPACT_ATOMS: atom_id res chain seq x y z
N MET A 1 24.16 -28.63 3.97
CA MET A 1 23.90 -27.51 3.03
C MET A 1 22.52 -26.85 3.26
N GLY A 2 21.59 -27.51 3.96
CA GLY A 2 20.23 -27.00 4.25
C GLY A 2 20.11 -25.92 5.34
N GLU A 3 20.97 -25.94 6.38
CA GLU A 3 20.85 -24.99 7.51
C GLU A 3 21.20 -23.53 7.15
N ARG A 4 22.13 -23.30 6.22
CA ARG A 4 22.48 -21.94 5.79
C ARG A 4 21.42 -21.27 4.92
N THR A 5 20.60 -22.06 4.23
CA THR A 5 19.49 -21.55 3.38
C THR A 5 18.32 -21.14 4.25
N GLY A 6 17.98 -21.89 5.28
CA GLY A 6 16.93 -21.57 6.25
C GLY A 6 17.22 -20.32 7.09
N GLN A 7 18.47 -20.12 7.54
CA GLN A 7 18.88 -18.93 8.29
C GLN A 7 18.88 -17.65 7.42
N ARG A 8 19.19 -17.76 6.12
CA ARG A 8 19.13 -16.62 5.20
C ARG A 8 17.68 -16.24 4.87
N GLN A 9 16.79 -17.22 4.72
CA GLN A 9 15.35 -16.97 4.47
C GLN A 9 14.65 -16.35 5.69
N THR A 10 14.92 -16.83 6.90
CA THR A 10 14.39 -16.23 8.13
C THR A 10 14.93 -14.83 8.38
N GLY A 11 16.20 -14.55 8.09
CA GLY A 11 16.79 -13.23 8.19
C GLY A 11 16.19 -12.24 7.18
N TYR A 12 15.93 -12.67 5.94
CA TYR A 12 15.31 -11.85 4.90
C TYR A 12 13.84 -11.53 5.22
N ALA A 13 13.06 -12.53 5.63
CA ALA A 13 11.66 -12.35 6.04
C ALA A 13 11.53 -11.34 7.20
N ARG A 14 12.41 -11.44 8.20
CA ARG A 14 12.43 -10.49 9.33
C ARG A 14 12.82 -9.06 8.91
N ARG A 15 13.67 -8.89 7.89
CA ARG A 15 14.02 -7.58 7.34
C ARG A 15 12.85 -6.93 6.58
N MET A 16 12.03 -7.74 5.92
CA MET A 16 10.87 -7.23 5.16
C MET A 16 9.67 -6.92 6.07
N MET A 17 9.55 -7.56 7.24
CA MET A 17 8.47 -7.34 8.21
C MET A 17 9.06 -7.18 9.63
N PRO A 18 9.74 -6.06 9.90
CA PRO A 18 10.41 -5.88 11.20
C PRO A 18 9.43 -5.76 12.38
N PHE A 19 8.15 -5.53 12.11
CA PHE A 19 7.09 -5.30 13.09
C PHE A 19 5.94 -6.32 12.97
N ALA A 20 6.22 -7.55 12.56
CA ALA A 20 5.20 -8.59 12.34
C ALA A 20 4.29 -8.83 13.56
N GLU A 21 4.81 -8.65 14.77
CA GLU A 21 4.05 -8.79 16.02
C GLU A 21 2.96 -7.72 16.22
N LEU A 22 3.02 -6.61 15.46
CA LEU A 22 2.05 -5.51 15.49
C LEU A 22 1.06 -5.55 14.32
N GLU A 23 1.02 -6.62 13.54
CA GLU A 23 0.22 -6.71 12.31
C GLU A 23 -1.28 -6.43 12.51
N HIS A 24 -1.82 -6.72 13.70
CA HIS A 24 -3.23 -6.50 14.03
C HIS A 24 -3.53 -5.08 14.56
N LEU A 25 -2.50 -4.30 14.89
CA LEU A 25 -2.68 -2.98 15.49
C LEU A 25 -3.55 -2.02 14.64
N PRO A 26 -3.46 -1.97 13.30
CA PRO A 26 -4.32 -1.11 12.49
C PRO A 26 -5.82 -1.34 12.69
N ARG A 27 -6.24 -2.54 13.10
CA ARG A 27 -7.66 -2.84 13.40
C ARG A 27 -8.10 -2.38 14.79
N GLN A 28 -7.17 -2.22 15.73
CA GLN A 28 -7.44 -1.84 17.12
C GLN A 28 -7.54 -0.32 17.30
N LEU A 29 -6.85 0.44 16.44
CA LEU A 29 -6.86 1.90 16.46
C LEU A 29 -8.21 2.46 15.98
N ARG A 30 -8.54 3.69 16.39
CA ARG A 30 -9.85 4.32 16.15
C ARG A 30 -9.81 5.45 15.13
N HIS A 31 -8.79 6.32 15.21
CA HIS A 31 -8.69 7.48 14.32
C HIS A 31 -8.30 7.07 12.89
N PRO A 32 -9.07 7.43 11.84
CA PRO A 32 -8.86 6.93 10.48
C PRO A 32 -7.43 7.14 9.95
N ALA A 33 -6.88 8.34 10.07
CA ALA A 33 -5.54 8.63 9.57
C ALA A 33 -4.44 7.88 10.36
N VAL A 34 -4.64 7.61 11.67
CA VAL A 34 -3.68 6.82 12.45
C VAL A 34 -3.75 5.35 12.09
N ARG A 35 -4.93 4.84 11.74
CA ARG A 35 -5.11 3.48 11.17
C ARG A 35 -4.38 3.35 9.84
N ASP A 36 -4.51 4.33 8.95
CA ASP A 36 -3.82 4.36 7.67
C ASP A 36 -2.30 4.45 7.85
N LEU A 37 -1.83 5.25 8.81
CA LEU A 37 -0.42 5.32 9.17
C LEU A 37 0.08 3.97 9.69
N ALA A 38 -0.61 3.37 10.65
CA ALA A 38 -0.26 2.06 11.20
C ALA A 38 -0.26 0.99 10.10
N TRP A 39 -1.24 1.02 9.19
CA TRP A 39 -1.30 0.12 8.05
C TRP A 39 -0.08 0.31 7.13
N ALA A 40 0.30 1.55 6.80
CA ALA A 40 1.46 1.83 5.96
C ALA A 40 2.75 1.26 6.56
N LEU A 41 2.91 1.38 7.89
CA LEU A 41 4.12 0.96 8.60
C LEU A 41 4.19 -0.55 8.89
N LEU A 42 3.05 -1.23 9.03
CA LEU A 42 2.97 -2.58 9.57
C LEU A 42 2.54 -3.63 8.54
N SER A 43 1.97 -3.20 7.41
CA SER A 43 1.53 -4.14 6.38
C SER A 43 2.70 -4.78 5.65
N PRO A 44 2.57 -6.05 5.24
CA PRO A 44 3.58 -6.69 4.41
C PRO A 44 3.72 -5.98 3.07
N PRO A 45 4.92 -6.02 2.46
CA PRO A 45 5.07 -5.54 1.11
C PRO A 45 4.27 -6.39 0.12
N LEU A 46 3.95 -5.83 -1.02
CA LEU A 46 3.25 -6.54 -2.09
C LEU A 46 4.09 -7.72 -2.62
N LEU A 47 5.40 -7.51 -2.72
CA LEU A 47 6.35 -8.48 -3.28
C LEU A 47 7.47 -8.77 -2.28
N ALA A 48 7.90 -10.04 -2.20
CA ALA A 48 9.13 -10.46 -1.58
C ALA A 48 10.33 -10.36 -2.54
N GLN A 49 10.07 -10.46 -3.85
CA GLN A 49 11.08 -10.35 -4.90
C GLN A 49 10.55 -9.45 -6.02
N ALA A 50 11.06 -8.23 -6.09
CA ALA A 50 10.65 -7.23 -7.09
C ALA A 50 11.62 -7.09 -8.27
N GLY A 51 12.67 -7.92 -8.35
CA GLY A 51 13.74 -7.79 -9.34
C GLY A 51 14.69 -6.63 -9.07
N CYS A 52 14.54 -5.94 -7.94
CA CYS A 52 15.40 -4.84 -7.46
C CYS A 52 15.54 -4.91 -5.93
N PRO A 53 16.52 -4.22 -5.34
CA PRO A 53 16.67 -4.16 -3.89
C PRO A 53 15.43 -3.60 -3.22
N GLN A 54 15.01 -4.22 -2.11
CA GLN A 54 13.87 -3.81 -1.31
C GLN A 54 14.28 -3.60 0.13
N ARG A 55 13.69 -2.60 0.78
CA ARG A 55 13.95 -2.28 2.18
C ARG A 55 12.72 -1.69 2.84
N HIS A 56 12.41 -2.18 4.03
CA HIS A 56 11.42 -1.51 4.87
C HIS A 56 11.95 -0.13 5.32
N PRO A 57 11.19 0.98 5.13
CA PRO A 57 11.73 2.32 5.39
C PRO A 57 12.23 2.56 6.82
N LEU A 58 11.68 1.85 7.81
CA LEU A 58 12.08 1.94 9.22
C LEU A 58 13.13 0.90 9.63
N GLN A 59 13.74 0.17 8.70
CA GLN A 59 14.65 -0.96 9.00
C GLN A 59 15.81 -0.56 9.90
N GLY A 60 16.38 0.63 9.75
CA GLY A 60 17.48 1.13 10.57
C GLY A 60 17.06 1.91 11.81
N SER A 61 15.76 2.08 12.07
CA SER A 61 15.26 2.80 13.24
C SER A 61 15.44 1.99 14.53
N ALA A 62 15.49 2.69 15.67
CA ALA A 62 15.50 2.04 16.98
C ALA A 62 14.16 1.34 17.33
N TRP A 63 13.10 1.56 16.57
CA TRP A 63 11.84 0.82 16.73
C TRP A 63 11.99 -0.66 16.36
N VAL A 64 12.93 -1.02 15.46
CA VAL A 64 13.19 -2.42 15.12
C VAL A 64 13.77 -3.22 16.29
N ASP A 65 14.50 -2.54 17.17
CA ASP A 65 15.08 -3.17 18.36
C ASP A 65 14.04 -3.38 19.47
N ASP A 66 12.98 -2.54 19.49
CA ASP A 66 11.85 -2.62 20.43
C ASP A 66 10.55 -2.20 19.71
N PRO A 67 9.89 -3.13 19.00
CA PRO A 67 8.64 -2.87 18.27
C PRO A 67 7.50 -2.34 19.15
N GLN A 68 7.48 -2.68 20.45
CA GLN A 68 6.45 -2.19 21.36
C GLN A 68 6.49 -0.66 21.52
N ARG A 69 7.65 -0.03 21.37
CA ARG A 69 7.75 1.45 21.35
C ARG A 69 7.02 2.06 20.17
N LEU A 70 7.08 1.43 18.99
CA LEU A 70 6.26 1.85 17.83
C LEU A 70 4.76 1.67 18.12
N GLY A 71 4.37 0.53 18.71
CA GLY A 71 2.99 0.29 19.12
C GLY A 71 2.47 1.35 20.11
N HIS A 72 3.24 1.68 21.14
CA HIS A 72 2.89 2.73 22.10
C HIS A 72 2.80 4.12 21.46
N TRP A 73 3.72 4.45 20.54
CA TRP A 73 3.67 5.72 19.81
C TRP A 73 2.40 5.84 18.97
N LEU A 74 2.02 4.78 18.22
CA LEU A 74 0.78 4.75 17.44
C LEU A 74 -0.46 4.85 18.34
N ALA A 75 -0.49 4.14 19.47
CA ALA A 75 -1.60 4.22 20.41
C ALA A 75 -1.75 5.63 21.06
N THR A 76 -0.63 6.27 21.37
CA THR A 76 -0.61 7.66 21.86
C THR A 76 -1.10 8.62 20.80
N LEU A 77 -0.68 8.44 19.57
CA LEU A 77 -1.11 9.25 18.42
C LEU A 77 -2.61 9.06 18.12
N ASP A 78 -3.15 7.86 18.35
CA ASP A 78 -4.59 7.57 18.19
C ASP A 78 -5.45 8.33 19.20
N GLN A 79 -4.94 8.51 20.41
CA GLN A 79 -5.61 9.32 21.46
C GLN A 79 -5.47 10.83 21.22
N ALA A 80 -4.38 11.28 20.59
CA ALA A 80 -4.09 12.68 20.32
C ALA A 80 -3.64 12.88 18.86
N PRO A 81 -4.54 12.76 17.86
CA PRO A 81 -4.17 12.70 16.43
C PRO A 81 -3.81 14.06 15.80
N ALA A 82 -3.89 15.15 16.56
CA ALA A 82 -3.65 16.50 16.05
C ALA A 82 -2.32 16.68 15.32
N PRO A 83 -1.16 16.10 15.75
CA PRO A 83 0.09 16.23 15.00
C PRO A 83 0.01 15.64 13.59
N LEU A 84 -0.54 14.44 13.44
CA LEU A 84 -0.73 13.80 12.14
C LEU A 84 -1.77 14.53 11.29
N SER A 85 -2.89 14.93 11.88
CA SER A 85 -3.94 15.66 11.18
C SER A 85 -3.42 17.00 10.63
N SER A 86 -2.64 17.75 11.43
CA SER A 86 -2.02 19.00 11.01
C SER A 86 -0.95 18.81 9.92
N TRP A 87 -0.23 17.68 9.94
CA TRP A 87 0.71 17.30 8.89
C TRP A 87 -0.02 17.05 7.57
N LEU A 88 -1.03 16.19 7.59
CA LEU A 88 -1.81 15.78 6.42
C LEU A 88 -2.64 16.94 5.82
N ALA A 89 -3.06 17.91 6.64
CA ALA A 89 -3.78 19.10 6.16
C ALA A 89 -2.96 19.99 5.21
N ARG A 90 -1.63 19.81 5.16
CA ARG A 90 -0.75 20.53 4.20
C ARG A 90 -0.78 19.89 2.80
N LEU A 91 -1.34 18.69 2.68
CA LEU A 91 -1.39 17.95 1.41
C LEU A 91 -2.50 18.50 0.52
N ASN A 92 -2.12 19.15 -0.58
CA ASN A 92 -3.06 19.73 -1.57
C ASN A 92 -3.47 18.71 -2.65
N SER A 93 -3.56 17.41 -2.31
CA SER A 93 -3.86 16.36 -3.27
C SER A 93 -4.72 15.25 -2.66
N ARG A 94 -5.62 14.69 -3.48
CA ARG A 94 -6.41 13.51 -3.13
C ARG A 94 -5.84 12.20 -3.74
N ARG A 95 -4.64 12.25 -4.32
CA ARG A 95 -3.99 11.07 -4.89
C ARG A 95 -3.50 10.15 -3.77
N LEU A 96 -3.89 8.89 -3.84
CA LEU A 96 -3.55 7.89 -2.82
C LEU A 96 -2.03 7.73 -2.65
N GLY A 97 -1.25 7.80 -3.73
CA GLY A 97 0.21 7.74 -3.67
C GLY A 97 0.81 8.86 -2.82
N LEU A 98 0.44 10.11 -3.08
CA LEU A 98 0.95 11.26 -2.31
C LEU A 98 0.50 11.23 -0.84
N TYR A 99 -0.70 10.72 -0.56
CA TYR A 99 -1.15 10.48 0.80
C TYR A 99 -0.29 9.44 1.50
N TYR A 100 -0.03 8.31 0.84
CA TYR A 100 0.83 7.24 1.35
C TYR A 100 2.27 7.70 1.61
N GLU A 101 2.87 8.44 0.68
CA GLU A 101 4.19 9.04 0.84
C GLU A 101 4.23 10.03 2.03
N SER A 102 3.18 10.85 2.20
CA SER A 102 3.06 11.78 3.32
C SER A 102 2.98 11.09 4.68
N LEU A 103 2.31 9.92 4.76
CA LEU A 103 2.29 9.08 5.97
C LEU A 103 3.70 8.58 6.31
N TRP A 104 4.45 8.10 5.31
CA TRP A 104 5.83 7.67 5.50
C TRP A 104 6.75 8.82 5.92
N GLN A 105 6.64 9.98 5.28
CA GLN A 105 7.41 11.16 5.66
C GLN A 105 7.15 11.55 7.11
N PHE A 106 5.88 11.55 7.55
CA PHE A 106 5.53 11.82 8.95
C PHE A 106 6.19 10.81 9.90
N ALA A 107 6.10 9.51 9.60
CA ALA A 107 6.69 8.47 10.43
C ALA A 107 8.22 8.57 10.51
N LEU A 108 8.88 8.82 9.38
CA LEU A 108 10.34 8.96 9.30
C LEU A 108 10.86 10.16 10.10
N HIS A 109 10.11 11.27 10.13
CA HIS A 109 10.44 12.41 10.99
C HIS A 109 10.33 12.09 12.50
N GLN A 110 9.54 11.08 12.88
CA GLN A 110 9.34 10.68 14.28
C GLN A 110 10.21 9.48 14.69
N ALA A 111 10.76 8.75 13.71
CA ALA A 111 11.46 7.50 13.94
C ALA A 111 12.82 7.73 14.65
N PRO A 112 13.03 7.16 15.85
CA PRO A 112 14.29 7.31 16.54
C PRO A 112 15.45 6.67 15.77
N GLY A 113 16.55 7.43 15.58
CA GLY A 113 17.73 6.96 14.85
C GLY A 113 17.58 7.01 13.33
N VAL A 114 16.56 7.71 12.83
CA VAL A 114 16.38 8.01 11.40
C VAL A 114 16.41 9.53 11.21
N GLU A 115 17.15 9.99 10.22
CA GLU A 115 17.18 11.37 9.76
C GLU A 115 16.60 11.41 8.34
N LEU A 116 15.45 12.07 8.15
CA LEU A 116 14.90 12.35 6.83
C LEU A 116 15.65 13.54 6.23
N LEU A 117 16.57 13.27 5.29
CA LEU A 117 17.43 14.27 4.66
C LEU A 117 16.69 15.10 3.61
N ALA A 118 15.86 14.45 2.81
CA ALA A 118 14.98 15.11 1.84
C ALA A 118 13.81 14.19 1.47
N ALA A 119 12.72 14.82 1.00
CA ALA A 119 11.59 14.14 0.38
C ALA A 119 11.24 14.83 -0.94
N ASN A 120 10.87 14.04 -1.95
CA ASN A 120 10.47 14.50 -3.29
C ASN A 120 11.53 15.44 -3.90
N LEU A 121 12.81 15.03 -3.83
CA LEU A 121 13.92 15.81 -4.34
C LEU A 121 13.97 15.74 -5.87
N ALA A 122 13.61 16.84 -6.53
CA ALA A 122 13.66 16.91 -7.99
C ALA A 122 15.10 16.97 -8.50
N ILE A 123 15.48 16.03 -9.37
CA ILE A 123 16.76 16.01 -10.07
C ILE A 123 16.60 16.73 -11.40
N ARG A 124 17.43 17.74 -11.64
CA ARG A 124 17.31 18.63 -12.79
C ARG A 124 18.61 18.71 -13.60
N ASP A 125 18.46 18.88 -14.91
CA ASP A 125 19.53 19.19 -15.85
C ASP A 125 19.08 20.34 -16.77
N GLY A 126 19.83 21.43 -16.82
CA GLY A 126 19.53 22.57 -17.67
C GLY A 126 18.09 23.13 -17.54
N GLY A 127 17.48 23.04 -16.34
CA GLY A 127 16.10 23.46 -16.09
C GLY A 127 15.03 22.39 -16.36
N ARG A 128 15.39 21.24 -16.97
CA ARG A 128 14.50 20.09 -17.18
C ARG A 128 14.57 19.15 -15.96
N THR A 129 13.41 18.74 -15.45
CA THR A 129 13.34 17.68 -14.44
C THR A 129 13.58 16.32 -15.10
N LEU A 130 14.61 15.60 -14.65
CA LEU A 130 14.96 14.26 -15.10
C LEU A 130 14.19 13.19 -14.34
N GLY A 131 13.84 13.47 -13.10
CA GLY A 131 13.11 12.60 -12.19
C GLY A 131 13.09 13.18 -10.79
N GLU A 132 12.61 12.39 -9.84
CA GLU A 132 12.46 12.75 -8.44
C GLU A 132 12.94 11.59 -7.58
N LEU A 133 13.54 11.89 -6.44
CA LEU A 133 13.89 10.91 -5.40
C LEU A 133 12.84 11.05 -4.30
N ASP A 134 12.02 10.01 -4.10
CA ASP A 134 10.89 10.08 -3.18
C ASP A 134 11.34 10.34 -1.74
N ILE A 135 12.28 9.56 -1.24
CA ILE A 135 12.82 9.68 0.13
C ILE A 135 14.34 9.55 0.12
N LEU A 136 15.02 10.47 0.76
CA LEU A 136 16.42 10.34 1.15
C LEU A 136 16.50 10.35 2.66
N LEU A 137 17.04 9.30 3.24
CA LEU A 137 17.20 9.17 4.68
C LEU A 137 18.58 8.64 5.06
N ARG A 138 18.99 8.95 6.29
CA ARG A 138 20.17 8.40 6.97
C ARG A 138 19.74 7.67 8.21
N ASP A 139 20.28 6.48 8.42
CA ASP A 139 20.12 5.71 9.64
C ASP A 139 21.39 4.93 9.99
N ARG A 140 21.32 4.01 10.95
CA ARG A 140 22.47 3.21 11.40
C ARG A 140 23.08 2.30 10.33
N GLU A 141 22.37 2.06 9.22
CA GLU A 141 22.86 1.22 8.11
C GLU A 141 23.49 2.06 6.98
N GLY A 142 23.29 3.38 6.98
CA GLY A 142 23.86 4.31 5.99
C GLY A 142 22.87 5.30 5.41
N ASP A 143 23.19 5.81 4.21
CA ASP A 143 22.34 6.70 3.44
C ASP A 143 21.52 5.91 2.42
N HIS A 144 20.22 6.14 2.38
CA HIS A 144 19.28 5.38 1.55
C HIS A 144 18.44 6.31 0.68
N HIS A 145 18.26 5.92 -0.58
CA HIS A 145 17.22 6.42 -1.46
C HIS A 145 16.10 5.38 -1.50
N LEU A 146 14.91 5.72 -1.04
CA LEU A 146 13.75 4.84 -1.06
C LEU A 146 12.72 5.35 -2.04
N GLU A 147 12.36 4.52 -3.01
CA GLU A 147 11.18 4.69 -3.83
C GLU A 147 9.98 4.06 -3.14
N LEU A 148 8.94 4.86 -2.93
CA LEU A 148 7.72 4.44 -2.25
C LEU A 148 6.58 4.28 -3.25
N ALA A 149 5.87 3.16 -3.19
CA ALA A 149 4.68 3.01 -4.00
C ALA A 149 3.56 2.28 -3.25
N ILE A 150 2.33 2.72 -3.48
CA ILE A 150 1.11 2.03 -3.08
C ILE A 150 0.37 1.58 -4.33
N LYS A 151 0.01 0.31 -4.41
CA LYS A 151 -0.61 -0.27 -5.59
C LYS A 151 -1.72 -1.25 -5.21
N LEU A 152 -2.77 -1.23 -6.01
CA LEU A 152 -3.86 -2.19 -5.96
C LEU A 152 -3.96 -2.82 -7.34
N TYR A 153 -3.78 -4.12 -7.43
CA TYR A 153 -3.83 -4.84 -8.71
C TYR A 153 -4.85 -5.97 -8.67
N LEU A 154 -5.57 -6.10 -9.77
CA LEU A 154 -6.55 -7.15 -10.03
C LEU A 154 -5.87 -8.20 -10.91
N GLY A 155 -5.94 -9.46 -10.48
CA GLY A 155 -5.39 -10.60 -11.20
C GLY A 155 -6.16 -10.90 -12.48
N PRO A 156 -5.60 -11.69 -13.40
CA PRO A 156 -6.27 -12.03 -14.64
C PRO A 156 -7.54 -12.85 -14.38
N PRO A 157 -8.60 -12.65 -15.19
CA PRO A 157 -9.84 -13.43 -15.08
C PRO A 157 -9.65 -14.89 -15.52
N ALA A 158 -8.62 -15.15 -16.32
CA ALA A 158 -8.24 -16.48 -16.79
C ALA A 158 -6.71 -16.60 -16.86
N GLY A 159 -6.19 -17.83 -16.77
CA GLY A 159 -4.77 -18.11 -16.74
C GLY A 159 -4.25 -18.37 -15.34
N ASN A 160 -2.91 -18.57 -15.23
CA ASN A 160 -2.31 -18.95 -13.96
C ASN A 160 -1.99 -17.77 -13.03
N GLY A 161 -2.00 -16.53 -13.51
CA GLY A 161 -1.70 -15.33 -12.71
C GLY A 161 -0.23 -15.09 -12.37
N GLN A 162 0.68 -16.01 -12.66
CA GLN A 162 2.10 -15.89 -12.30
C GLN A 162 2.84 -14.76 -13.03
N ASP A 163 2.37 -14.36 -14.22
CA ASP A 163 2.96 -13.24 -14.95
C ASP A 163 2.51 -11.89 -14.37
N PRO A 164 3.42 -11.08 -13.78
CA PRO A 164 3.05 -9.76 -13.25
C PRO A 164 2.47 -8.80 -14.32
N ALA A 165 2.74 -9.02 -15.61
CA ALA A 165 2.18 -8.19 -16.68
C ALA A 165 0.65 -8.37 -16.84
N GLN A 166 0.09 -9.46 -16.33
CA GLN A 166 -1.35 -9.73 -16.35
C GLN A 166 -2.12 -9.04 -15.21
N TRP A 167 -1.42 -8.53 -14.19
CA TRP A 167 -2.03 -7.85 -13.05
C TRP A 167 -2.26 -6.37 -13.37
N LEU A 168 -3.52 -5.97 -13.42
CA LEU A 168 -3.97 -4.66 -13.87
C LEU A 168 -4.41 -3.79 -12.68
N GLY A 169 -4.08 -2.52 -12.73
CA GLY A 169 -4.76 -1.56 -11.86
C GLY A 169 -6.26 -1.47 -12.17
N PRO A 170 -7.11 -1.05 -11.22
CA PRO A 170 -8.57 -1.02 -11.41
C PRO A 170 -9.03 -0.20 -12.64
N GLY A 171 -8.22 0.79 -13.05
CA GLY A 171 -8.47 1.60 -14.26
C GLY A 171 -7.78 1.08 -15.53
N CYS A 172 -7.22 -0.13 -15.54
CA CYS A 172 -6.55 -0.80 -16.67
C CYS A 172 -5.29 -0.13 -17.24
N HIS A 173 -4.98 1.11 -16.89
CA HIS A 173 -3.82 1.85 -17.43
C HIS A 173 -2.50 1.44 -16.77
N ASP A 174 -2.53 0.91 -15.57
CA ASP A 174 -1.37 0.50 -14.77
C ASP A 174 -1.25 -1.02 -14.77
N ARG A 175 -0.02 -1.53 -14.95
CA ARG A 175 0.29 -2.95 -14.92
C ARG A 175 1.46 -3.20 -13.97
N LEU A 176 1.36 -4.23 -13.13
CA LEU A 176 2.40 -4.55 -12.16
C LEU A 176 3.76 -4.78 -12.85
N GLY A 177 3.81 -5.59 -13.89
CA GLY A 177 5.06 -5.86 -14.60
C GLY A 177 5.70 -4.60 -15.21
N THR A 178 4.90 -3.72 -15.83
CA THR A 178 5.38 -2.44 -16.39
C THR A 178 5.87 -1.51 -15.28
N LYS A 179 5.14 -1.44 -14.15
CA LYS A 179 5.56 -0.61 -13.01
C LYS A 179 6.89 -1.10 -12.41
N LEU A 180 7.06 -2.41 -12.25
CA LEU A 180 8.31 -2.98 -11.74
C LEU A 180 9.49 -2.70 -12.67
N ALA A 181 9.32 -2.88 -13.98
CA ALA A 181 10.34 -2.56 -14.97
C ALA A 181 10.73 -1.07 -14.92
N HIS A 182 9.76 -0.17 -14.78
CA HIS A 182 10.03 1.27 -14.67
C HIS A 182 10.74 1.63 -13.36
N LEU A 183 10.34 1.06 -12.23
CA LEU A 183 11.00 1.27 -10.94
C LEU A 183 12.47 0.81 -10.99
N ALA A 184 12.72 -0.42 -11.42
CA ALA A 184 14.05 -0.98 -11.47
C ALA A 184 14.96 -0.32 -12.51
N GLY A 185 14.42 -0.05 -13.70
CA GLY A 185 15.21 0.46 -14.83
C GLY A 185 15.37 1.98 -14.87
N HIS A 186 14.51 2.73 -14.18
CA HIS A 186 14.52 4.19 -14.23
C HIS A 186 14.60 4.82 -12.85
N GLN A 187 13.58 4.67 -11.99
CA GLN A 187 13.49 5.45 -10.75
C GLN A 187 14.65 5.13 -9.79
N LEU A 188 14.93 3.87 -9.51
CA LEU A 188 16.03 3.49 -8.63
C LEU A 188 17.43 3.83 -9.18
N THR A 189 17.56 3.98 -10.50
CA THR A 189 18.85 4.33 -11.12
C THR A 189 19.15 5.81 -11.09
N ILE A 190 18.16 6.68 -10.84
CA ILE A 190 18.31 8.14 -10.88
C ILE A 190 19.36 8.61 -9.87
N SER A 191 19.34 8.10 -8.63
CA SER A 191 20.29 8.50 -7.58
C SER A 191 21.76 8.22 -7.94
N GLY A 192 22.03 7.22 -8.78
CA GLY A 192 23.39 6.89 -9.29
C GLY A 192 23.87 7.77 -10.45
N GLN A 193 22.99 8.60 -11.03
CA GLN A 193 23.35 9.40 -12.21
C GLN A 193 24.21 10.61 -11.84
N PRO A 194 25.05 11.13 -12.78
CA PRO A 194 25.93 12.26 -12.53
C PRO A 194 25.20 13.52 -12.02
N HIS A 195 24.00 13.82 -12.55
CA HIS A 195 23.19 14.96 -12.15
C HIS A 195 22.69 14.86 -10.70
N SER A 196 22.43 13.66 -10.20
CA SER A 196 22.02 13.43 -8.81
C SER A 196 23.15 13.63 -7.84
N ARG A 197 24.40 13.35 -8.23
CA ARG A 197 25.59 13.48 -7.34
C ARG A 197 25.74 14.89 -6.78
N VAL A 198 25.45 15.92 -7.59
CA VAL A 198 25.53 17.32 -7.14
C VAL A 198 24.49 17.61 -6.06
N ALA A 199 23.24 17.17 -6.28
CA ALA A 199 22.17 17.33 -5.30
C ALA A 199 22.43 16.53 -4.01
N LEU A 200 22.91 15.29 -4.13
CA LEU A 200 23.26 14.41 -3.00
C LEU A 200 24.45 14.99 -2.20
N ALA A 201 25.49 15.48 -2.88
CA ALA A 201 26.65 16.11 -2.21
C ALA A 201 26.21 17.34 -1.41
N GLY A 202 25.22 18.13 -1.90
CA GLY A 202 24.64 19.25 -1.16
C GLY A 202 23.95 18.86 0.14
N LEU A 203 23.55 17.59 0.28
CA LEU A 203 22.96 16.99 1.49
C LEU A 203 24.00 16.21 2.34
N GLY A 204 25.30 16.26 1.97
CA GLY A 204 26.34 15.51 2.64
C GLY A 204 26.30 14.01 2.38
N ILE A 205 25.69 13.58 1.28
CA ILE A 205 25.58 12.19 0.85
C ILE A 205 26.68 11.91 -0.19
N ALA A 206 27.60 10.99 0.10
CA ALA A 206 28.64 10.56 -0.83
C ALA A 206 28.19 9.37 -1.68
N GLU A 207 27.58 8.39 -1.04
CA GLU A 207 27.01 7.20 -1.65
C GLU A 207 25.63 6.93 -1.07
N VAL A 208 24.73 6.36 -1.87
CA VAL A 208 23.35 6.06 -1.46
C VAL A 208 22.92 4.71 -2.03
N GLU A 209 22.28 3.90 -1.20
CA GLU A 209 21.65 2.66 -1.63
C GLU A 209 20.21 2.94 -2.07
N ALA A 210 19.92 2.66 -3.35
CA ALA A 210 18.57 2.82 -3.90
C ALA A 210 17.74 1.54 -3.70
N GLN A 211 16.59 1.66 -3.07
CA GLN A 211 15.76 0.53 -2.67
C GLN A 211 14.27 0.87 -2.83
N LEU A 212 13.45 -0.17 -3.04
CA LEU A 212 12.01 -0.06 -3.22
C LEU A 212 11.26 -0.47 -1.95
N TRP A 213 10.18 0.24 -1.65
CA TRP A 213 9.12 -0.24 -0.79
C TRP A 213 7.77 -0.16 -1.50
N LEU A 214 7.17 -1.30 -1.80
CA LEU A 214 5.91 -1.42 -2.53
C LEU A 214 4.84 -2.02 -1.62
N GLY A 215 3.92 -1.19 -1.12
CA GLY A 215 2.74 -1.61 -0.36
C GLY A 215 1.52 -1.80 -1.23
N GLY A 216 0.47 -2.45 -0.71
CA GLY A 216 -0.81 -2.55 -1.39
C GLY A 216 -1.54 -3.86 -1.23
N TYR A 217 -2.43 -4.13 -2.18
CA TYR A 217 -3.29 -5.30 -2.21
C TYR A 217 -3.27 -5.97 -3.58
N LEU A 218 -3.37 -7.31 -3.59
CA LEU A 218 -3.67 -8.11 -4.77
C LEU A 218 -5.10 -8.64 -4.68
N PHE A 219 -5.89 -8.40 -5.72
CA PHE A 219 -7.29 -8.83 -5.81
C PHE A 219 -7.41 -9.99 -6.78
N TYR A 220 -8.04 -11.06 -6.34
CA TYR A 220 -8.18 -12.31 -7.09
C TYR A 220 -9.56 -12.41 -7.74
N PRO A 221 -9.69 -13.00 -8.93
CA PRO A 221 -10.97 -13.08 -9.62
C PRO A 221 -11.98 -13.97 -8.87
N TRP A 222 -13.23 -13.56 -8.88
CA TRP A 222 -14.36 -14.37 -8.49
C TRP A 222 -15.49 -14.26 -9.55
N PRO A 223 -16.16 -15.36 -9.96
CA PRO A 223 -15.73 -16.73 -9.74
C PRO A 223 -14.43 -17.01 -10.52
N GLY A 224 -13.59 -17.83 -9.99
CA GLY A 224 -12.35 -18.19 -10.65
C GLY A 224 -11.17 -18.32 -9.69
N HIS A 225 -10.02 -18.53 -10.26
CA HIS A 225 -8.78 -18.67 -9.52
C HIS A 225 -7.61 -18.10 -10.34
N ALA A 226 -6.75 -17.35 -9.67
CA ALA A 226 -5.45 -16.98 -10.18
C ALA A 226 -4.39 -17.27 -9.11
N GLU A 227 -3.24 -17.75 -9.51
CA GLU A 227 -2.08 -17.81 -8.63
C GLU A 227 -1.55 -16.39 -8.38
N ALA A 228 -0.82 -16.21 -7.28
CA ALA A 228 -0.15 -14.94 -7.03
C ALA A 228 0.91 -14.65 -8.11
N PRO A 229 1.18 -13.38 -8.43
CA PRO A 229 2.23 -13.04 -9.38
C PRO A 229 3.59 -13.51 -8.86
N ALA A 230 4.48 -13.88 -9.77
CA ALA A 230 5.84 -14.30 -9.42
C ALA A 230 6.50 -13.22 -8.54
N GLY A 231 7.11 -13.65 -7.45
CA GLY A 231 7.74 -12.76 -6.48
C GLY A 231 6.79 -12.14 -5.43
N ALA A 232 5.48 -12.44 -5.45
CA ALA A 232 4.56 -11.97 -4.42
C ALA A 232 5.02 -12.36 -3.00
N HIS A 233 4.84 -11.44 -2.05
CA HIS A 233 5.12 -11.77 -0.65
C HIS A 233 4.10 -12.78 -0.14
N PRO A 234 4.48 -13.86 0.57
CA PRO A 234 3.53 -14.89 1.03
C PRO A 234 2.37 -14.35 1.86
N ALA A 235 2.63 -13.33 2.67
CA ALA A 235 1.64 -12.66 3.50
C ALA A 235 1.05 -11.38 2.86
N HIS A 236 1.18 -11.16 1.53
CA HIS A 236 0.62 -9.98 0.88
C HIS A 236 -0.88 -9.86 1.15
N LEU A 237 -1.35 -8.64 1.26
CA LEU A 237 -2.76 -8.37 1.52
C LEU A 237 -3.61 -8.71 0.29
N ARG A 238 -4.78 -9.30 0.53
CA ARG A 238 -5.65 -9.88 -0.49
C ARG A 238 -7.05 -9.32 -0.43
N GLY A 239 -7.72 -9.35 -1.58
CA GLY A 239 -9.14 -9.15 -1.74
C GLY A 239 -9.65 -9.94 -2.94
N HIS A 240 -10.93 -9.80 -3.27
CA HIS A 240 -11.51 -10.33 -4.48
C HIS A 240 -11.85 -9.21 -5.47
N TRP A 241 -11.98 -9.55 -6.74
CA TRP A 241 -12.64 -8.71 -7.71
C TRP A 241 -13.63 -9.54 -8.54
N LEU A 242 -14.72 -8.90 -8.96
CA LEU A 242 -15.74 -9.54 -9.78
C LEU A 242 -16.41 -8.53 -10.71
N HIS A 243 -16.98 -9.03 -11.80
CA HIS A 243 -17.83 -8.24 -12.65
C HIS A 243 -19.18 -7.97 -11.98
N ARG A 244 -19.80 -6.87 -12.34
CA ARG A 244 -21.10 -6.47 -11.78
C ARG A 244 -22.18 -7.54 -11.98
N ARG A 245 -22.20 -8.23 -13.13
CA ARG A 245 -23.14 -9.33 -13.42
C ARG A 245 -23.04 -10.48 -12.43
N ASP A 246 -21.87 -10.69 -11.81
CA ASP A 246 -21.60 -11.82 -10.90
C ASP A 246 -21.94 -11.47 -9.44
N TRP A 247 -22.41 -10.23 -9.17
CA TRP A 247 -22.62 -9.73 -7.82
C TRP A 247 -23.65 -10.54 -7.02
N VAL A 248 -24.78 -10.92 -7.64
CA VAL A 248 -25.85 -11.68 -6.96
C VAL A 248 -25.34 -13.04 -6.56
N ASP A 249 -24.68 -13.74 -7.47
CA ASP A 249 -24.10 -15.07 -7.22
C ASP A 249 -23.01 -15.00 -6.13
N TYR A 250 -22.22 -13.90 -6.12
CA TYR A 250 -21.21 -13.68 -5.10
C TYR A 250 -21.85 -13.55 -3.70
N LEU A 251 -22.93 -12.80 -3.55
CA LEU A 251 -23.63 -12.63 -2.28
C LEU A 251 -24.17 -13.95 -1.72
N GLU A 252 -24.59 -14.89 -2.55
CA GLU A 252 -25.08 -16.20 -2.12
C GLU A 252 -23.97 -17.05 -1.47
N HIS A 253 -22.70 -16.73 -1.78
CA HIS A 253 -21.53 -17.45 -1.26
C HIS A 253 -20.82 -16.72 -0.11
N CYS A 254 -21.22 -15.49 0.20
CA CYS A 254 -20.62 -14.68 1.25
C CYS A 254 -21.29 -14.90 2.60
N PRO A 255 -20.53 -14.86 3.72
CA PRO A 255 -21.12 -14.73 5.04
C PRO A 255 -22.00 -13.47 5.15
N PRO A 256 -23.00 -13.46 6.04
CA PRO A 256 -23.79 -12.26 6.31
C PRO A 256 -22.93 -11.05 6.70
N GLY A 257 -23.34 -9.87 6.32
CA GLY A 257 -22.62 -8.64 6.65
C GLY A 257 -23.26 -7.43 5.93
N ARG A 258 -22.75 -6.24 6.23
CA ARG A 258 -23.19 -5.02 5.55
C ARG A 258 -22.17 -4.62 4.49
N TRP A 259 -22.64 -4.31 3.31
CA TRP A 259 -21.82 -3.86 2.21
C TRP A 259 -21.89 -2.36 2.02
N GLN A 260 -20.75 -1.74 1.74
CA GLN A 260 -20.71 -0.33 1.33
C GLN A 260 -19.49 -0.02 0.47
N PRO A 261 -19.56 0.97 -0.44
CA PRO A 261 -18.41 1.43 -1.20
C PRO A 261 -17.46 2.24 -0.32
N LEU A 262 -16.16 2.09 -0.57
CA LEU A 262 -15.13 2.91 0.05
C LEU A 262 -14.67 4.03 -0.90
N PRO A 263 -14.66 5.28 -0.44
CA PRO A 263 -14.00 6.36 -1.16
C PRO A 263 -12.49 6.13 -1.19
N ARG A 264 -11.81 6.65 -2.22
CA ARG A 264 -10.37 6.39 -2.45
C ARG A 264 -9.46 6.68 -1.26
N HIS A 265 -9.80 7.66 -0.45
CA HIS A 265 -9.02 7.97 0.75
C HIS A 265 -9.14 6.91 1.87
N GLY A 266 -10.13 6.00 1.78
CA GLY A 266 -10.29 4.86 2.70
C GLY A 266 -9.70 3.55 2.18
N TRP A 267 -8.87 3.56 1.14
CA TRP A 267 -8.38 2.33 0.50
C TRP A 267 -7.17 1.69 1.18
N LEU A 268 -6.55 2.33 2.17
CA LEU A 268 -5.37 1.80 2.85
C LEU A 268 -5.76 0.81 3.94
N ALA A 269 -5.98 1.28 5.15
CA ALA A 269 -6.33 0.42 6.28
C ALA A 269 -7.68 -0.29 6.10
N PRO A 270 -7.88 -1.46 6.72
CA PRO A 270 -9.21 -2.07 6.78
C PRO A 270 -10.24 -1.08 7.33
N ALA A 271 -11.41 -0.98 6.74
CA ALA A 271 -12.43 -0.01 7.14
C ALA A 271 -12.92 -0.27 8.58
N ARG A 272 -13.19 0.82 9.31
CA ARG A 272 -13.89 0.82 10.58
C ARG A 272 -14.95 1.92 10.55
N VAL A 273 -16.20 1.55 10.83
CA VAL A 273 -17.35 2.46 10.80
C VAL A 273 -17.98 2.46 12.17
N GLN A 274 -18.26 3.65 12.72
CA GLN A 274 -18.91 3.78 14.01
C GLN A 274 -20.36 3.27 13.96
N ALA A 275 -20.89 2.92 15.12
CA ALA A 275 -22.29 2.51 15.25
C ALA A 275 -23.23 3.52 14.55
N GLY A 276 -24.15 3.02 13.74
CA GLY A 276 -25.09 3.84 12.95
C GLY A 276 -24.54 4.48 11.67
N GLY A 277 -23.23 4.37 11.38
CA GLY A 277 -22.62 4.90 10.16
C GLY A 277 -22.51 3.88 9.02
N SER A 278 -22.78 2.59 9.27
CA SER A 278 -22.78 1.55 8.24
C SER A 278 -24.07 1.63 7.39
N TRP A 279 -23.94 1.38 6.10
CA TRP A 279 -25.08 1.36 5.20
C TRP A 279 -26.05 0.23 5.51
N THR A 280 -27.34 0.48 5.32
CA THR A 280 -28.36 -0.59 5.30
C THR A 280 -28.32 -1.34 3.98
N VAL A 281 -28.96 -2.50 3.93
CA VAL A 281 -29.08 -3.27 2.67
C VAL A 281 -29.78 -2.44 1.59
N GLU A 282 -30.85 -1.71 1.95
CA GLU A 282 -31.63 -0.88 1.02
C GLU A 282 -30.80 0.30 0.47
N GLN A 283 -29.91 0.89 1.30
CA GLN A 283 -29.00 1.94 0.85
C GLN A 283 -27.99 1.41 -0.16
N PHE A 284 -27.43 0.23 0.12
CA PHE A 284 -26.48 -0.41 -0.79
C PHE A 284 -27.14 -0.82 -2.10
N ASP A 285 -28.32 -1.45 -2.05
CA ASP A 285 -29.06 -1.86 -3.24
C ASP A 285 -29.44 -0.67 -4.12
N SER A 286 -29.92 0.42 -3.50
CA SER A 286 -30.24 1.66 -4.20
C SER A 286 -29.01 2.26 -4.90
N TRP A 287 -27.87 2.26 -4.21
CA TRP A 287 -26.59 2.73 -4.78
C TRP A 287 -26.13 1.83 -5.94
N LEU A 288 -26.21 0.51 -5.79
CA LEU A 288 -25.81 -0.45 -6.82
C LEU A 288 -26.68 -0.35 -8.08
N GLN A 289 -27.98 -0.14 -7.92
CA GLN A 289 -28.91 0.07 -9.02
C GLN A 289 -28.66 1.39 -9.76
N ALA A 290 -28.25 2.43 -9.03
CA ALA A 290 -27.92 3.73 -9.61
C ALA A 290 -26.52 3.80 -10.24
N LEU A 291 -25.70 2.77 -10.06
CA LEU A 291 -24.34 2.73 -10.59
C LEU A 291 -24.40 2.56 -12.12
N ASP A 292 -23.73 3.46 -12.84
CA ASP A 292 -23.61 3.40 -14.31
C ASP A 292 -22.96 2.09 -14.76
N GLU A 293 -23.41 1.53 -15.89
CA GLU A 293 -22.89 0.27 -16.45
C GLU A 293 -21.39 0.34 -16.77
N VAL A 294 -20.89 1.54 -17.12
CA VAL A 294 -19.48 1.79 -17.42
C VAL A 294 -18.75 2.51 -16.27
N ALA A 295 -19.34 2.53 -15.08
CA ALA A 295 -18.72 3.15 -13.92
C ALA A 295 -17.32 2.60 -13.68
N PRO A 296 -16.34 3.45 -13.25
CA PRO A 296 -15.04 2.97 -12.84
C PRO A 296 -15.14 1.91 -11.73
N ALA A 297 -14.13 1.07 -11.63
CA ALA A 297 -14.04 0.06 -10.56
C ALA A 297 -14.31 0.66 -9.18
N GLN A 298 -15.21 0.04 -8.43
CA GLN A 298 -15.60 0.44 -7.08
C GLN A 298 -14.98 -0.51 -6.05
N LEU A 299 -14.31 0.00 -5.04
CA LEU A 299 -13.88 -0.82 -3.91
C LEU A 299 -15.01 -0.89 -2.89
N LEU A 300 -15.51 -2.09 -2.66
CA LEU A 300 -16.54 -2.42 -1.69
C LEU A 300 -15.92 -3.10 -0.47
N VAL A 301 -16.53 -2.93 0.68
CA VAL A 301 -16.19 -3.68 1.88
C VAL A 301 -17.42 -4.34 2.48
N ARG A 302 -17.25 -5.57 2.93
CA ARG A 302 -18.18 -6.27 3.81
C ARG A 302 -17.76 -5.99 5.24
N LEU A 303 -18.72 -5.50 6.01
CA LEU A 303 -18.54 -5.12 7.40
C LEU A 303 -19.25 -6.12 8.31
N GLU A 304 -18.59 -6.46 9.41
CA GLU A 304 -19.15 -7.22 10.52
C GLU A 304 -19.13 -6.36 11.79
N GLU A 305 -20.15 -6.51 12.61
CA GLU A 305 -20.25 -5.78 13.87
C GLU A 305 -19.29 -6.39 14.90
N ASP A 306 -18.49 -5.54 15.56
CA ASP A 306 -17.61 -5.97 16.64
C ASP A 306 -18.35 -5.90 18.01
N GLU A 307 -17.69 -6.39 19.06
CA GLU A 307 -18.25 -6.43 20.41
C GLU A 307 -18.61 -5.06 20.98
N ASP A 308 -17.96 -4.00 20.47
CA ASP A 308 -18.20 -2.59 20.87
C ASP A 308 -19.33 -1.94 20.05
N GLY A 309 -19.99 -2.65 19.14
CA GLY A 309 -21.04 -2.15 18.25
C GLY A 309 -20.49 -1.30 17.09
N ALA A 310 -19.19 -1.26 16.87
CA ALA A 310 -18.61 -0.71 15.65
C ALA A 310 -18.54 -1.76 14.55
N TRP A 311 -18.50 -1.32 13.31
CA TRP A 311 -18.45 -2.19 12.14
C TRP A 311 -17.03 -2.24 11.61
N GLN A 312 -16.45 -3.43 11.48
CA GLN A 312 -15.10 -3.63 10.96
C GLN A 312 -15.12 -4.39 9.64
N GLU A 313 -14.19 -4.03 8.77
CA GLU A 313 -14.00 -4.74 7.50
C GLU A 313 -13.59 -6.20 7.74
N ALA A 314 -14.42 -7.11 7.23
CA ALA A 314 -14.12 -8.53 7.16
C ALA A 314 -13.57 -8.91 5.78
N GLU A 315 -13.97 -8.19 4.73
CA GLU A 315 -13.61 -8.50 3.35
C GLU A 315 -13.63 -7.24 2.49
N ARG A 316 -12.78 -7.19 1.46
CA ARG A 316 -12.79 -6.12 0.43
C ARG A 316 -12.83 -6.71 -0.96
N VAL A 317 -13.59 -6.03 -1.82
CA VAL A 317 -13.90 -6.50 -3.17
C VAL A 317 -13.88 -5.33 -4.14
N PHE A 318 -13.19 -5.49 -5.29
CA PHE A 318 -13.42 -4.60 -6.42
C PHE A 318 -14.58 -5.09 -7.26
N LEU A 319 -15.62 -4.27 -7.37
CA LEU A 319 -16.70 -4.43 -8.33
C LEU A 319 -16.32 -3.67 -9.60
N VAL A 320 -16.21 -4.37 -10.73
CA VAL A 320 -15.83 -3.79 -12.01
C VAL A 320 -17.00 -3.86 -13.01
N ALA A 321 -16.97 -2.98 -14.00
CA ALA A 321 -17.91 -3.02 -15.11
C ALA A 321 -17.82 -4.37 -15.86
N ASP A 322 -18.92 -4.83 -16.48
CA ASP A 322 -18.96 -6.11 -17.20
C ASP A 322 -18.03 -6.16 -18.41
N SER A 323 -17.64 -5.00 -18.94
CA SER A 323 -16.67 -4.86 -20.01
C SER A 323 -15.20 -4.88 -19.54
N TRP A 324 -14.95 -4.77 -18.24
CA TRP A 324 -13.57 -4.79 -17.71
C TRP A 324 -12.88 -6.13 -18.09
N PRO A 325 -11.61 -6.16 -18.52
CA PRO A 325 -10.62 -5.07 -18.52
C PRO A 325 -10.60 -4.20 -19.80
N GLN A 326 -11.61 -4.29 -20.65
CA GLN A 326 -11.71 -3.44 -21.84
C GLN A 326 -12.13 -2.03 -21.43
N LEU A 327 -11.37 -1.02 -21.85
CA LEU A 327 -11.78 0.37 -21.65
C LEU A 327 -12.87 0.73 -22.65
N PRO A 328 -13.94 1.47 -22.22
CA PRO A 328 -14.90 2.01 -23.18
C PRO A 328 -14.18 2.95 -24.15
N GLY A 329 -14.15 2.65 -25.43
CA GLY A 329 -13.64 3.52 -26.51
C GLY A 329 -12.15 3.38 -26.84
N GLY A 330 -11.57 2.17 -26.67
CA GLY A 330 -10.32 1.81 -27.30
C GLY A 330 -10.52 1.30 -28.74
#